data_e11fd5336f58c1ac48395f24095b7ca7
#
_entry.id   e11fd5336f58c1ac48395f24095b7ca7
#
_cell.length_a   1.000
_cell.length_b   1.000
_cell.length_c   1.000
_cell.angle_alpha   90.00
_cell.angle_beta   90.00
_cell.angle_gamma   90.00
#
_symmetry.space_group_name_H-M   'P 1'
#
loop_
_entity.id
_entity.type
_entity.pdbx_description
1 polymer ?
#
loop_
_entity_poly.entity_id
_entity_poly.type
_entity_poly.pdbx_seq_one_letter_code
_entity_poly.pdbx_strand_id
1 'polypeptide(L)'
;PKLVINFYNERRKQLLEVKPNRGHELLAELEKYFHVTVITQNVDNLHERAGSTEVIHLHGELTKVTSSFQPNNPRFIKELKPEEYEVRMGDKAPDGSQFRPFIVWFGEAVPMIETAIDYVDKADIFVIIGTSLNVYPAAGLLNYVHSGVPVYLIDPKEVRIASGRAVH
;
A
#
# COMPACT_ATOMS: atom_id res chain seq x y z
N PRO A 1 14.12 -18.11 6.27
CA PRO A 1 13.96 -17.51 4.93
C PRO A 1 13.01 -18.29 4.03
N LYS A 2 13.18 -19.64 3.87
CA LYS A 2 12.34 -20.44 2.97
C LYS A 2 10.83 -20.34 3.28
N LEU A 3 10.45 -20.39 4.56
CA LEU A 3 9.05 -20.27 4.99
C LEU A 3 8.43 -18.93 4.55
N VAL A 4 9.19 -17.84 4.72
CA VAL A 4 8.77 -16.49 4.33
C VAL A 4 8.58 -16.40 2.81
N ILE A 5 9.54 -16.90 2.04
CA ILE A 5 9.45 -16.90 0.57
C ILE A 5 8.21 -17.70 0.12
N ASN A 6 7.99 -18.89 0.66
CA ASN A 6 6.82 -19.71 0.32
C ASN A 6 5.52 -19.01 0.69
N PHE A 7 5.43 -18.38 1.87
CA PHE A 7 4.26 -17.62 2.29
C PHE A 7 3.89 -16.53 1.26
N TYR A 8 4.89 -15.75 0.80
CA TYR A 8 4.62 -14.70 -0.18
C TYR A 8 4.36 -15.24 -1.59
N ASN A 9 4.93 -16.38 -1.97
CA ASN A 9 4.58 -17.05 -3.23
C ASN A 9 3.11 -17.48 -3.23
N GLU A 10 2.62 -18.07 -2.14
CA GLU A 10 1.19 -18.41 -2.01
C GLU A 10 0.30 -17.17 -2.06
N ARG A 11 0.71 -16.07 -1.43
CA ARG A 11 -0.03 -14.80 -1.52
C ARG A 11 -0.07 -14.24 -2.94
N ARG A 12 1.05 -14.32 -3.70
CA ARG A 12 1.06 -13.92 -5.11
C ARG A 12 0.16 -14.79 -5.95
N LYS A 13 0.19 -16.10 -5.76
CA LYS A 13 -0.70 -17.02 -6.43
C LYS A 13 -2.16 -16.68 -6.18
N GLN A 14 -2.54 -16.46 -4.92
CA GLN A 14 -3.88 -16.03 -4.56
C GLN A 14 -4.27 -14.70 -5.23
N LEU A 15 -3.33 -13.74 -5.32
CA LEU A 15 -3.58 -12.44 -5.96
C LEU A 15 -3.93 -12.59 -7.45
N LEU A 16 -3.42 -13.60 -8.14
CA LEU A 16 -3.77 -13.86 -9.55
C LEU A 16 -5.23 -14.31 -9.72
N GLU A 17 -5.81 -14.91 -8.70
CA GLU A 17 -7.17 -15.49 -8.74
C GLU A 17 -8.25 -14.49 -8.29
N VAL A 18 -7.90 -13.53 -7.42
CA VAL A 18 -8.86 -12.57 -6.87
C VAL A 18 -9.09 -11.38 -7.81
N LYS A 19 -10.24 -10.73 -7.65
CA LYS A 19 -10.64 -9.55 -8.42
C LYS A 19 -10.89 -8.36 -7.49
N PRO A 20 -10.78 -7.14 -7.99
CA PRO A 20 -11.25 -5.96 -7.27
C PRO A 20 -12.71 -6.14 -6.82
N ASN A 21 -13.03 -5.59 -5.67
CA ASN A 21 -14.41 -5.51 -5.20
C ASN A 21 -15.04 -4.15 -5.57
N ARG A 22 -16.33 -3.98 -5.26
CA ARG A 22 -17.06 -2.75 -5.58
C ARG A 22 -16.46 -1.49 -4.93
N GLY A 23 -15.81 -1.62 -3.77
CA GLY A 23 -15.12 -0.50 -3.12
C GLY A 23 -13.94 0.02 -3.95
N HIS A 24 -13.11 -0.88 -4.49
CA HIS A 24 -12.02 -0.51 -5.40
C HIS A 24 -12.54 0.18 -6.67
N GLU A 25 -13.61 -0.38 -7.27
CA GLU A 25 -14.22 0.17 -8.48
C GLU A 25 -14.81 1.57 -8.24
N LEU A 26 -15.47 1.79 -7.11
CA LEU A 26 -16.04 3.08 -6.76
C LEU A 26 -14.98 4.16 -6.59
N LEU A 27 -13.82 3.83 -6.01
CA LEU A 27 -12.72 4.78 -5.90
C LEU A 27 -12.17 5.18 -7.27
N ALA A 28 -12.04 4.23 -8.20
CA ALA A 28 -11.66 4.53 -9.58
C ALA A 28 -12.75 5.35 -10.31
N GLU A 29 -14.04 5.09 -10.05
CA GLU A 29 -15.14 5.87 -10.62
C GLU A 29 -15.14 7.33 -10.13
N LEU A 30 -14.70 7.58 -8.90
CA LEU A 30 -14.59 8.95 -8.35
C LEU A 30 -13.61 9.83 -9.14
N GLU A 31 -12.63 9.25 -9.83
CA GLU A 31 -11.68 9.99 -10.67
C GLU A 31 -12.35 10.75 -11.84
N LYS A 32 -13.60 10.43 -12.15
CA LYS A 32 -14.41 11.19 -13.13
C LYS A 32 -14.78 12.58 -12.62
N TYR A 33 -14.74 12.81 -11.31
CA TYR A 33 -15.23 14.03 -10.65
C TYR A 33 -14.17 14.71 -9.80
N PHE A 34 -13.16 13.98 -9.34
CA PHE A 34 -12.13 14.41 -8.42
C PHE A 34 -10.76 13.94 -8.88
N HIS A 35 -9.71 14.64 -8.48
CA HIS A 35 -8.37 14.11 -8.48
C HIS A 35 -8.23 13.20 -7.24
N VAL A 36 -8.17 11.91 -7.44
CA VAL A 36 -8.16 10.90 -6.35
C VAL A 36 -6.79 10.29 -6.23
N THR A 37 -6.19 10.40 -5.05
CA THR A 37 -4.97 9.67 -4.69
C THR A 37 -5.33 8.62 -3.64
N VAL A 38 -5.08 7.37 -3.94
CA VAL A 38 -5.26 6.25 -3.00
C VAL A 38 -3.97 6.02 -2.25
N ILE A 39 -3.96 6.20 -0.93
CA ILE A 39 -2.84 5.85 -0.06
C ILE A 39 -3.22 4.56 0.67
N THR A 40 -2.59 3.46 0.28
CA THR A 40 -2.98 2.14 0.81
C THR A 40 -1.90 1.49 1.66
N GLN A 41 -2.33 0.79 2.71
CA GLN A 41 -1.50 -0.11 3.50
C GLN A 41 -1.49 -1.54 2.93
N ASN A 42 -2.40 -1.83 1.99
CA ASN A 42 -2.45 -3.10 1.30
C ASN A 42 -1.28 -3.23 0.31
N VAL A 43 -0.87 -4.46 0.07
CA VAL A 43 0.28 -4.78 -0.78
C VAL A 43 -0.13 -5.41 -2.12
N ASP A 44 -1.43 -5.58 -2.34
CA ASP A 44 -2.00 -6.04 -3.61
C ASP A 44 -2.12 -4.88 -4.61
N ASN A 45 -2.43 -5.21 -5.87
CA ASN A 45 -2.64 -4.25 -6.94
C ASN A 45 -4.12 -4.13 -7.35
N LEU A 46 -5.05 -4.33 -6.41
CA LEU A 46 -6.47 -4.35 -6.72
C LEU A 46 -7.03 -2.96 -7.05
N HIS A 47 -6.46 -1.90 -6.49
CA HIS A 47 -6.83 -0.53 -6.86
C HIS A 47 -6.50 -0.22 -8.30
N GLU A 48 -5.28 -0.52 -8.74
CA GLU A 48 -4.83 -0.34 -10.13
C GLU A 48 -5.65 -1.21 -11.09
N ARG A 49 -5.92 -2.45 -10.70
CA ARG A 49 -6.75 -3.38 -11.51
C ARG A 49 -8.21 -2.95 -11.59
N ALA A 50 -8.70 -2.17 -10.63
CA ALA A 50 -10.01 -1.52 -10.67
C ALA A 50 -10.04 -0.27 -11.54
N GLY A 51 -8.87 0.30 -11.88
CA GLY A 51 -8.72 1.47 -12.73
C GLY A 51 -8.26 2.74 -12.01
N SER A 52 -7.91 2.69 -10.71
CA SER A 52 -7.29 3.84 -10.02
C SER A 52 -5.95 4.18 -10.66
N THR A 53 -5.76 5.47 -10.97
CA THR A 53 -4.58 5.94 -11.71
C THR A 53 -3.45 6.43 -10.83
N GLU A 54 -3.74 6.79 -9.58
CA GLU A 54 -2.75 7.26 -8.62
C GLU A 54 -2.89 6.50 -7.29
N VAL A 55 -1.97 5.53 -7.09
CA VAL A 55 -1.95 4.68 -5.89
C VAL A 55 -0.58 4.71 -5.23
N ILE A 56 -0.55 5.03 -3.94
CA ILE A 56 0.67 5.06 -3.12
C ILE A 56 0.63 3.86 -2.16
N HIS A 57 1.54 2.91 -2.37
CA HIS A 57 1.69 1.74 -1.53
C HIS A 57 2.66 2.02 -0.38
N LEU A 58 2.15 2.21 0.83
CA LEU A 58 3.00 2.49 2.02
C LEU A 58 3.85 1.29 2.43
N HIS A 59 3.33 0.09 2.26
CA HIS A 59 3.96 -1.14 2.76
C HIS A 59 4.55 -2.02 1.66
N GLY A 60 4.82 -1.43 0.49
CA GLY A 60 5.36 -2.14 -0.67
C GLY A 60 4.29 -2.84 -1.51
N GLU A 61 4.74 -3.68 -2.44
CA GLU A 61 3.89 -4.29 -3.46
C GLU A 61 4.21 -5.77 -3.63
N LEU A 62 3.19 -6.59 -3.49
CA LEU A 62 3.31 -8.06 -3.52
C LEU A 62 3.80 -8.58 -4.88
N THR A 63 3.49 -7.86 -5.96
CA THR A 63 3.93 -8.18 -7.33
C THR A 63 5.42 -7.91 -7.57
N LYS A 64 6.11 -7.26 -6.63
CA LYS A 64 7.51 -6.89 -6.76
C LYS A 64 8.42 -7.65 -5.80
N VAL A 65 9.67 -7.75 -6.20
CA VAL A 65 10.79 -8.28 -5.39
C VAL A 65 11.93 -7.30 -5.36
N THR A 66 12.78 -7.43 -4.36
CA THR A 66 13.95 -6.55 -4.18
C THR A 66 15.11 -7.31 -3.54
N SER A 67 16.26 -6.64 -3.46
CA SER A 67 17.44 -7.11 -2.72
C SER A 67 17.15 -7.30 -1.24
N SER A 68 17.63 -8.39 -0.64
CA SER A 68 17.58 -8.56 0.81
C SER A 68 18.60 -7.68 1.55
N PHE A 69 19.59 -7.14 0.87
CA PHE A 69 20.61 -6.29 1.44
C PHE A 69 20.27 -4.79 1.32
N GLN A 70 19.70 -4.38 0.17
CA GLN A 70 19.30 -3.00 -0.10
C GLN A 70 17.83 -2.95 -0.57
N PRO A 71 16.87 -3.23 0.33
CA PRO A 71 15.46 -3.44 -0.06
C PRO A 71 14.79 -2.22 -0.69
N ASN A 72 15.25 -1.01 -0.35
CA ASN A 72 14.66 0.23 -0.84
C ASN A 72 15.44 0.85 -2.02
N ASN A 73 16.47 0.18 -2.52
CA ASN A 73 17.21 0.67 -3.67
C ASN A 73 16.40 0.41 -4.96
N PRO A 74 15.95 1.47 -5.67
CA PRO A 74 15.09 1.31 -6.84
C PRO A 74 15.72 0.50 -7.98
N ARG A 75 17.05 0.42 -8.03
CA ARG A 75 17.78 -0.38 -9.03
C ARG A 75 17.60 -1.89 -8.82
N PHE A 76 17.18 -2.31 -7.65
CA PHE A 76 17.04 -3.73 -7.28
C PHE A 76 15.57 -4.14 -7.15
N ILE A 77 14.64 -3.21 -7.32
CA ILE A 77 13.21 -3.50 -7.34
C ILE A 77 12.84 -4.02 -8.73
N LYS A 78 12.26 -5.21 -8.76
CA LYS A 78 11.85 -5.89 -10.00
C LYS A 78 10.38 -6.28 -9.91
N GLU A 79 9.60 -5.90 -10.92
CA GLU A 79 8.24 -6.41 -11.12
C GLU A 79 8.32 -7.88 -11.58
N LEU A 80 7.48 -8.73 -10.99
CA LEU A 80 7.31 -10.12 -11.41
C LEU A 80 6.17 -10.22 -12.42
N LYS A 81 6.36 -10.99 -13.46
CA LYS A 81 5.26 -11.32 -14.37
C LYS A 81 4.31 -12.32 -13.71
N PRO A 82 3.02 -12.31 -14.05
CA PRO A 82 2.05 -13.26 -13.50
C PRO A 82 2.47 -14.73 -13.64
N GLU A 83 3.09 -15.10 -14.75
CA GLU A 83 3.61 -16.44 -15.04
C GLU A 83 4.93 -16.78 -14.31
N GLU A 84 5.62 -15.77 -13.78
CA GLU A 84 6.91 -15.88 -13.07
C GLU A 84 6.79 -15.41 -11.61
N TYR A 85 5.64 -15.61 -10.98
CA TYR A 85 5.36 -15.08 -9.63
C TYR A 85 6.17 -15.73 -8.51
N GLU A 86 6.73 -16.91 -8.76
CA GLU A 86 7.50 -17.64 -7.76
C GLU A 86 8.91 -17.08 -7.59
N VAL A 87 9.32 -16.95 -6.34
CA VAL A 87 10.70 -16.68 -5.94
C VAL A 87 11.23 -17.92 -5.21
N ARG A 88 12.46 -18.29 -5.48
CA ARG A 88 13.10 -19.48 -4.89
C ARG A 88 14.29 -19.09 -4.02
N MET A 89 14.63 -19.97 -3.08
CA MET A 89 15.91 -19.85 -2.38
C MET A 89 17.05 -19.99 -3.39
N GLY A 90 17.96 -19.02 -3.40
CA GLY A 90 19.06 -18.93 -4.34
C GLY A 90 18.85 -17.96 -5.48
N ASP A 91 17.62 -17.49 -5.72
CA ASP A 91 17.36 -16.41 -6.70
C ASP A 91 18.04 -15.12 -6.26
N LYS A 92 18.90 -14.58 -7.12
CA LYS A 92 19.80 -13.48 -6.78
C LYS A 92 19.31 -12.14 -7.36
N ALA A 93 19.31 -11.14 -6.51
CA ALA A 93 19.22 -9.74 -6.94
C ALA A 93 20.53 -9.30 -7.64
N PRO A 94 20.54 -8.17 -8.37
CA PRO A 94 21.73 -7.70 -9.08
C PRO A 94 22.97 -7.45 -8.19
N ASP A 95 22.77 -7.22 -6.90
CA ASP A 95 23.86 -7.08 -5.91
C ASP A 95 24.38 -8.41 -5.36
N GLY A 96 23.89 -9.55 -5.88
CA GLY A 96 24.25 -10.90 -5.46
C GLY A 96 23.54 -11.40 -4.21
N SER A 97 22.74 -10.59 -3.55
CA SER A 97 21.93 -10.99 -2.40
C SER A 97 20.71 -11.81 -2.82
N GLN A 98 20.04 -12.46 -1.86
CA GLN A 98 18.79 -13.16 -2.12
C GLN A 98 17.67 -12.16 -2.49
N PHE A 99 16.86 -12.47 -3.50
CA PHE A 99 15.60 -11.76 -3.67
C PHE A 99 14.66 -11.99 -2.49
N ARG A 100 14.03 -10.92 -2.04
CA ARG A 100 12.94 -10.92 -1.07
C ARG A 100 11.71 -10.22 -1.64
N PRO A 101 10.50 -10.47 -1.10
CA PRO A 101 9.33 -9.67 -1.43
C PRO A 101 9.59 -8.17 -1.17
N PHE A 102 9.13 -7.31 -2.07
CA PHE A 102 9.16 -5.86 -1.87
C PHE A 102 8.04 -5.43 -0.94
N ILE A 103 8.15 -5.83 0.31
CA ILE A 103 7.18 -5.58 1.39
C ILE A 103 7.92 -4.93 2.55
N VAL A 104 7.32 -3.92 3.15
CA VAL A 104 7.79 -3.30 4.40
C VAL A 104 7.33 -4.17 5.57
N TRP A 105 8.28 -4.72 6.32
CA TRP A 105 8.00 -5.49 7.52
C TRP A 105 8.03 -4.62 8.77
N PHE A 106 7.42 -5.10 9.86
CA PHE A 106 7.49 -4.42 11.14
C PHE A 106 8.94 -4.16 11.56
N GLY A 107 9.22 -2.91 11.96
CA GLY A 107 10.56 -2.46 12.31
C GLY A 107 11.38 -1.91 11.13
N GLU A 108 10.90 -2.03 9.91
CA GLU A 108 11.53 -1.39 8.74
C GLU A 108 10.95 0.01 8.51
N ALA A 109 11.76 0.87 7.89
CA ALA A 109 11.29 2.19 7.46
C ALA A 109 10.20 2.05 6.38
N VAL A 110 9.26 2.98 6.38
CA VAL A 110 8.18 3.09 5.37
C VAL A 110 8.60 4.15 4.34
N PRO A 111 9.18 3.76 3.18
CA PRO A 111 9.82 4.72 2.28
C PRO A 111 8.86 5.74 1.69
N MET A 112 7.60 5.35 1.49
CA MET A 112 6.59 6.18 0.84
C MET A 112 5.83 7.12 1.80
N ILE A 113 6.20 7.14 3.09
CA ILE A 113 5.46 7.95 4.08
C ILE A 113 5.58 9.46 3.81
N GLU A 114 6.77 9.93 3.44
CA GLU A 114 6.98 11.35 3.13
C GLU A 114 6.18 11.77 1.89
N THR A 115 6.21 10.95 0.84
CA THR A 115 5.37 11.16 -0.35
C THR A 115 3.89 11.22 0.03
N ALA A 116 3.41 10.29 0.86
CA ALA A 116 2.02 10.29 1.30
C ALA A 116 1.66 11.56 2.09
N ILE A 117 2.56 12.06 2.96
CA ILE A 117 2.38 13.32 3.70
C ILE A 117 2.19 14.48 2.72
N ASP A 118 3.00 14.57 1.67
CA ASP A 118 2.90 15.65 0.66
C ASP A 118 1.54 15.68 -0.05
N TYR A 119 0.92 14.51 -0.28
CA TYR A 119 -0.43 14.43 -0.83
C TYR A 119 -1.50 14.79 0.18
N VAL A 120 -1.37 14.31 1.42
CA VAL A 120 -2.31 14.61 2.50
C VAL A 120 -2.34 16.10 2.83
N ASP A 121 -1.18 16.74 2.82
CA ASP A 121 -1.04 18.20 3.08
C ASP A 121 -1.80 19.05 2.04
N LYS A 122 -1.96 18.55 0.82
CA LYS A 122 -2.64 19.24 -0.30
C LYS A 122 -4.10 18.82 -0.48
N ALA A 123 -4.60 17.91 0.34
CA ALA A 123 -5.94 17.36 0.15
C ALA A 123 -7.04 18.36 0.51
N ASP A 124 -8.05 18.48 -0.34
CA ASP A 124 -9.28 19.23 -0.08
C ASP A 124 -10.33 18.39 0.65
N ILE A 125 -10.24 17.07 0.53
CA ILE A 125 -11.10 16.09 1.20
C ILE A 125 -10.22 14.91 1.63
N PHE A 126 -10.37 14.43 2.86
CA PHE A 126 -9.67 13.26 3.35
C PHE A 126 -10.64 12.14 3.73
N VAL A 127 -10.44 10.95 3.20
CA VAL A 127 -11.32 9.80 3.45
C VAL A 127 -10.51 8.65 4.01
N ILE A 128 -10.96 8.11 5.12
CA ILE A 128 -10.37 6.95 5.80
C ILE A 128 -11.28 5.75 5.56
N ILE A 129 -10.75 4.67 5.00
CA ILE A 129 -11.55 3.49 4.65
C ILE A 129 -10.91 2.22 5.19
N GLY A 130 -11.66 1.44 5.96
CA GLY A 130 -11.30 0.08 6.35
C GLY A 130 -10.01 -0.05 7.16
N THR A 131 -9.68 0.92 8.01
CA THR A 131 -8.48 0.87 8.85
C THR A 131 -8.80 1.19 10.30
N SER A 132 -8.20 0.45 11.22
CA SER A 132 -8.32 0.68 12.65
C SER A 132 -7.52 1.89 13.16
N LEU A 133 -6.72 2.53 12.32
CA LEU A 133 -5.79 3.63 12.67
C LEU A 133 -4.78 3.27 13.78
N ASN A 134 -4.41 1.98 13.89
CA ASN A 134 -3.49 1.48 14.93
C ASN A 134 -2.07 1.23 14.41
N VAL A 135 -1.85 1.24 13.09
CA VAL A 135 -0.56 0.95 12.47
C VAL A 135 0.14 2.26 12.10
N TYR A 136 1.24 2.53 12.77
CA TYR A 136 2.09 3.69 12.49
C TYR A 136 3.24 3.31 11.53
N PRO A 137 3.70 4.26 10.68
CA PRO A 137 3.35 5.68 10.64
C PRO A 137 2.05 6.02 9.87
N ALA A 138 1.41 5.08 9.19
CA ALA A 138 0.21 5.32 8.36
C ALA A 138 -0.93 6.01 9.13
N ALA A 139 -1.22 5.58 10.36
CA ALA A 139 -2.23 6.19 11.22
C ALA A 139 -1.93 7.66 11.53
N GLY A 140 -0.66 8.07 11.50
CA GLY A 140 -0.21 9.44 11.72
C GLY A 140 -0.52 10.39 10.57
N LEU A 141 -0.88 9.92 9.38
CA LEU A 141 -1.20 10.76 8.23
C LEU A 141 -2.35 11.74 8.51
N LEU A 142 -3.30 11.35 9.34
CA LEU A 142 -4.40 12.22 9.76
C LEU A 142 -3.93 13.53 10.41
N ASN A 143 -2.77 13.55 11.04
CA ASN A 143 -2.21 14.73 11.70
C ASN A 143 -1.72 15.79 10.70
N TYR A 144 -1.49 15.42 9.45
CA TYR A 144 -1.04 16.31 8.39
C TYR A 144 -2.20 16.92 7.58
N VAL A 145 -3.43 16.47 7.81
CA VAL A 145 -4.61 17.05 7.18
C VAL A 145 -4.85 18.45 7.75
N HIS A 146 -4.94 19.47 6.90
CA HIS A 146 -5.16 20.86 7.34
C HIS A 146 -6.47 21.04 8.11
N SER A 147 -6.50 22.03 9.01
CA SER A 147 -7.72 22.43 9.70
C SER A 147 -8.75 22.95 8.68
N GLY A 148 -10.00 22.48 8.79
CA GLY A 148 -11.06 22.85 7.86
C GLY A 148 -11.26 21.90 6.68
N VAL A 149 -10.31 21.00 6.40
CA VAL A 149 -10.51 19.92 5.44
C VAL A 149 -11.49 18.89 6.02
N PRO A 150 -12.59 18.57 5.33
CA PRO A 150 -13.53 17.55 5.79
C PRO A 150 -12.86 16.17 5.80
N VAL A 151 -13.09 15.44 6.88
CA VAL A 151 -12.59 14.08 7.08
C VAL A 151 -13.78 13.13 7.18
N TYR A 152 -13.78 12.10 6.35
CA TYR A 152 -14.78 11.04 6.36
C TYR A 152 -14.17 9.72 6.80
N LEU A 153 -14.91 8.93 7.58
CA LEU A 153 -14.53 7.59 8.00
C LEU A 153 -15.57 6.57 7.53
N ILE A 154 -15.11 5.58 6.80
CA ILE A 154 -15.92 4.47 6.30
C ILE A 154 -15.33 3.18 6.84
N ASP A 155 -15.96 2.62 7.87
CA ASP A 155 -15.58 1.34 8.47
C ASP A 155 -16.84 0.65 9.04
N PRO A 156 -16.98 -0.68 8.93
CA PRO A 156 -18.10 -1.41 9.52
C PRO A 156 -18.03 -1.45 11.06
N LYS A 157 -16.91 -1.08 11.67
CA LYS A 157 -16.70 -1.03 13.10
C LYS A 157 -16.46 0.41 13.54
N GLU A 158 -16.84 0.71 14.77
CA GLU A 158 -16.49 1.98 15.40
C GLU A 158 -14.96 2.11 15.55
N VAL A 159 -14.39 3.11 14.90
CA VAL A 159 -12.96 3.44 15.00
C VAL A 159 -12.79 4.68 15.86
N ARG A 160 -12.01 4.57 16.92
CA ARG A 160 -11.70 5.72 17.79
C ARG A 160 -10.62 6.56 17.14
N ILE A 161 -10.96 7.82 16.86
CA ILE A 161 -10.02 8.82 16.35
C ILE A 161 -9.57 9.69 17.53
N ALA A 162 -8.30 9.62 17.86
CA ALA A 162 -7.70 10.36 18.98
C ALA A 162 -7.53 11.88 18.69
N SER A 163 -7.89 12.36 17.52
CA SER A 163 -7.83 13.78 17.18
C SER A 163 -9.13 14.48 17.62
N GLY A 164 -9.07 15.61 18.28
CA GLY A 164 -10.25 16.45 18.59
C GLY A 164 -10.93 17.06 17.34
N ARG A 165 -10.79 16.42 16.19
CA ARG A 165 -11.29 16.83 14.88
C ARG A 165 -12.66 16.20 14.64
N ALA A 166 -13.58 16.97 14.05
CA ALA A 166 -14.85 16.44 13.57
C ALA A 166 -14.60 15.44 12.42
N VAL A 167 -15.19 14.27 12.52
CA VAL A 167 -15.13 13.22 11.49
C VAL A 167 -16.57 12.80 11.20
N HIS A 168 -16.89 12.65 9.94
CA HIS A 168 -18.22 12.31 9.42
C HIS A 168 -18.32 10.84 9.08
#